data_4cbae640166de61517d6b50af2a44487
#
_entry.id   4cbae640166de61517d6b50af2a44487
#
_cell.length_a   1.000
_cell.length_b   1.000
_cell.length_c   1.000
_cell.angle_alpha   90.00
_cell.angle_beta   90.00
_cell.angle_gamma   90.00
#
_symmetry.space_group_name_H-M   'P 1'
#
loop_
_entity.id
_entity.type
_entity.pdbx_description
1 polymer ?
#
loop_
_entity_poly.entity_id
_entity_poly.type
_entity_poly.pdbx_seq_one_letter_code
_entity_poly.pdbx_strand_id
1 'polypeptide(L)'
;MSKASSQAPRNYYPRIRNHGVTRSGTLGIQRYVETWTGDNDTSWHSLKWSASIGLGLSLSGIGFFGHDIGGFTGKKTSRDLMIRSLQFMLFHPRFH
;
A
#
# COMPACT_ATOMS: atom_id res chain seq x y z
N MET A 1 -14.75 -3.43 -9.65
CA MET A 1 -14.81 -2.15 -8.90
C MET A 1 -13.66 -1.22 -9.26
N SER A 2 -12.40 -1.56 -9.08
CA SER A 2 -11.24 -0.65 -9.29
C SER A 2 -11.19 0.01 -10.67
N LYS A 3 -11.51 -0.73 -11.74
CA LYS A 3 -11.62 -0.15 -13.09
C LYS A 3 -12.68 0.96 -13.14
N ALA A 4 -13.88 0.71 -12.62
CA ALA A 4 -14.96 1.68 -12.61
C ALA A 4 -14.60 2.92 -11.76
N SER A 5 -14.02 2.70 -10.57
CA SER A 5 -13.56 3.78 -9.69
C SER A 5 -12.43 4.63 -10.31
N SER A 6 -11.61 4.02 -11.16
CA SER A 6 -10.58 4.75 -11.90
C SER A 6 -11.14 5.50 -13.12
N GLN A 7 -12.17 4.97 -13.78
CA GLN A 7 -12.74 5.57 -14.97
C GLN A 7 -13.72 6.70 -14.68
N ALA A 8 -14.53 6.58 -13.64
CA ALA A 8 -15.55 7.57 -13.32
C ALA A 8 -14.99 9.01 -13.15
N PRO A 9 -13.96 9.25 -12.32
CA PRO A 9 -13.38 10.60 -12.21
C PRO A 9 -12.80 11.12 -13.53
N ARG A 10 -12.25 10.26 -14.38
CA ARG A 10 -11.71 10.67 -15.70
C ARG A 10 -12.79 11.18 -16.64
N ASN A 11 -14.00 10.66 -16.53
CA ASN A 11 -15.14 11.13 -17.35
C ASN A 11 -15.59 12.53 -16.94
N TYR A 12 -15.51 12.87 -15.65
CA TYR A 12 -15.91 14.17 -15.14
C TYR A 12 -14.77 15.19 -15.17
N TYR A 13 -13.55 14.76 -14.96
CA TYR A 13 -12.35 15.60 -14.85
C TYR A 13 -11.20 15.06 -15.73
N PRO A 14 -11.34 15.13 -17.06
CA PRO A 14 -10.39 14.48 -17.98
C PRO A 14 -8.95 15.03 -17.90
N ARG A 15 -8.79 16.23 -17.34
CA ARG A 15 -7.48 16.89 -17.17
C ARG A 15 -6.81 16.57 -15.83
N ILE A 16 -7.52 15.92 -14.92
CA ILE A 16 -7.00 15.59 -13.58
C ILE A 16 -6.56 14.14 -13.58
N ARG A 17 -5.32 13.90 -13.16
CA ARG A 17 -4.83 12.54 -12.95
C ARG A 17 -5.57 11.91 -11.77
N ASN A 18 -6.30 10.85 -12.05
CA ASN A 18 -6.98 10.09 -11.01
C ASN A 18 -5.98 9.30 -10.17
N HIS A 19 -6.21 9.28 -8.87
CA HIS A 19 -5.47 8.49 -7.91
C HIS A 19 -6.45 7.66 -7.09
N GLY A 20 -6.31 6.34 -7.20
CA GLY A 20 -7.14 5.39 -6.46
C GLY A 20 -6.30 4.39 -5.71
N VAL A 21 -6.74 4.02 -4.53
CA VAL A 21 -6.09 3.02 -3.68
C VAL A 21 -7.06 1.90 -3.41
N THR A 22 -6.59 0.67 -3.42
CA THR A 22 -7.39 -0.50 -3.06
C THR A 22 -6.63 -1.42 -2.11
N ARG A 23 -7.36 -2.00 -1.16
CA ARG A 23 -6.80 -2.98 -0.22
C ARG A 23 -6.57 -4.35 -0.84
N SER A 24 -7.33 -4.70 -1.86
CA SER A 24 -7.32 -6.03 -2.44
C SER A 24 -7.52 -5.99 -3.95
N GLY A 25 -7.03 -7.02 -4.61
CA GLY A 25 -7.16 -7.17 -6.04
C GLY A 25 -6.43 -8.40 -6.55
N THR A 26 -6.49 -8.56 -7.86
CA THR A 26 -5.79 -9.61 -8.61
C THR A 26 -4.77 -8.98 -9.55
N LEU A 27 -4.00 -9.79 -10.24
CA LEU A 27 -3.11 -9.32 -11.31
C LEU A 27 -3.89 -8.48 -12.32
N GLY A 28 -3.31 -7.36 -12.72
CA GLY A 28 -3.94 -6.39 -13.62
C GLY A 28 -4.56 -5.18 -12.90
N ILE A 29 -4.74 -5.23 -11.58
CA ILE A 29 -5.30 -4.12 -10.80
C ILE A 29 -4.41 -2.88 -10.83
N GLN A 30 -3.09 -3.07 -10.91
CA GLN A 30 -2.09 -2.00 -11.00
C GLN A 30 -2.29 -1.07 -12.21
N ARG A 31 -3.10 -1.47 -13.18
CA ARG A 31 -3.49 -0.62 -14.31
C ARG A 31 -4.45 0.50 -13.94
N TYR A 32 -5.11 0.38 -12.80
CA TYR A 32 -6.19 1.27 -12.41
C TYR A 32 -5.95 1.99 -11.09
N VAL A 33 -5.32 1.31 -10.15
CA VAL A 33 -5.15 1.77 -8.78
C VAL A 33 -3.83 1.24 -8.21
N GLU A 34 -3.33 1.92 -7.19
CA GLU A 34 -2.30 1.38 -6.32
C GLU A 34 -2.92 0.54 -5.20
N THR A 35 -2.10 -0.19 -4.46
CA THR A 35 -2.58 -1.03 -3.36
C THR A 35 -1.80 -0.77 -2.06
N TRP A 36 -2.42 -1.11 -0.95
CA TRP A 36 -1.73 -1.22 0.34
C TRP A 36 -2.18 -2.49 1.05
N THR A 37 -1.45 -2.92 2.03
CA THR A 37 -1.67 -4.21 2.69
C THR A 37 -2.78 -4.21 3.73
N GLY A 38 -3.42 -3.06 3.93
CA GLY A 38 -4.53 -2.92 4.89
C GLY A 38 -4.05 -2.64 6.30
N ASP A 39 -4.93 -2.86 7.26
CA ASP A 39 -4.81 -2.46 8.65
C ASP A 39 -3.88 -3.41 9.43
N ASN A 40 -2.59 -3.34 9.15
CA ASN A 40 -1.58 -4.14 9.84
C ASN A 40 -1.50 -3.76 11.31
N ASP A 41 -1.27 -4.73 12.19
CA ASP A 41 -1.09 -4.46 13.61
C ASP A 41 0.28 -3.80 13.89
N THR A 42 0.32 -3.03 14.97
CA THR A 42 1.52 -2.33 15.44
C THR A 42 2.46 -3.32 16.14
N SER A 43 3.24 -4.08 15.35
CA SER A 43 4.15 -5.09 15.87
C SER A 43 5.37 -5.32 14.99
N TRP A 44 6.44 -5.84 15.58
CA TRP A 44 7.62 -6.33 14.86
C TRP A 44 7.30 -7.48 13.92
N HIS A 45 6.30 -8.28 14.28
CA HIS A 45 5.81 -9.37 13.44
C HIS A 45 5.21 -8.83 12.15
N SER A 46 4.32 -7.85 12.23
CA SER A 46 3.74 -7.20 11.06
C SER A 46 4.80 -6.55 10.18
N LEU A 47 5.78 -5.86 10.76
CA LEU A 47 6.87 -5.26 9.98
C LEU A 47 7.67 -6.32 9.19
N LYS A 48 7.96 -7.46 9.82
CA LYS A 48 8.63 -8.60 9.16
C LYS A 48 7.79 -9.16 8.00
N TRP A 49 6.49 -9.36 8.22
CA TRP A 49 5.58 -9.87 7.19
C TRP A 49 5.37 -8.89 6.06
N SER A 50 5.38 -7.60 6.34
CA SER A 50 5.30 -6.54 5.32
C SER A 50 6.43 -6.68 4.27
N ALA A 51 7.63 -7.05 4.69
CA ALA A 51 8.74 -7.30 3.76
C ALA A 51 8.43 -8.46 2.80
N SER A 52 7.95 -9.58 3.33
CA SER A 52 7.61 -10.77 2.52
C SER A 52 6.44 -10.50 1.57
N ILE A 53 5.40 -9.82 2.07
CA ILE A 53 4.23 -9.44 1.25
C ILE A 53 4.66 -8.48 0.15
N GLY A 54 5.46 -7.47 0.47
CA GLY A 54 5.94 -6.49 -0.50
C GLY A 54 6.77 -7.12 -1.62
N LEU A 55 7.68 -8.02 -1.28
CA LEU A 55 8.44 -8.79 -2.27
C LEU A 55 7.52 -9.66 -3.14
N GLY A 56 6.54 -10.34 -2.54
CA GLY A 56 5.56 -11.14 -3.26
C GLY A 56 4.72 -10.31 -4.23
N LEU A 57 4.28 -9.13 -3.84
CA LEU A 57 3.55 -8.20 -4.69
C LEU A 57 4.42 -7.74 -5.87
N SER A 58 5.66 -7.33 -5.60
CA SER A 58 6.60 -6.90 -6.64
C SER A 58 6.86 -7.99 -7.67
N LEU A 59 7.18 -9.20 -7.23
CA LEU A 59 7.43 -10.35 -8.09
C LEU A 59 6.18 -10.76 -8.90
N SER A 60 5.00 -10.48 -8.37
CA SER A 60 3.73 -10.69 -9.06
C SER A 60 3.33 -9.55 -10.02
N GLY A 61 4.19 -8.57 -10.23
CA GLY A 61 3.94 -7.43 -11.11
C GLY A 61 3.03 -6.34 -10.54
N ILE A 62 2.72 -6.40 -9.24
CA ILE A 62 2.02 -5.33 -8.51
C ILE A 62 3.08 -4.44 -7.86
N GLY A 63 3.68 -3.57 -8.67
CA GLY A 63 4.83 -2.76 -8.27
C GLY A 63 4.49 -1.46 -7.54
N PHE A 64 3.22 -1.09 -7.40
CA PHE A 64 2.82 0.15 -6.71
C PHE A 64 2.01 -0.19 -5.46
N PHE A 65 2.72 -0.40 -4.39
CA PHE A 65 2.16 -0.83 -3.09
C PHE A 65 2.92 -0.19 -1.93
N GLY A 66 2.32 -0.27 -0.74
CA GLY A 66 2.92 0.15 0.52
C GLY A 66 2.24 -0.48 1.73
N HIS A 67 2.70 -0.10 2.89
CA HIS A 67 2.20 -0.55 4.20
C HIS A 67 2.07 0.66 5.11
N ASP A 68 1.16 0.60 6.08
CA ASP A 68 1.04 1.65 7.09
C ASP A 68 2.29 1.72 7.95
N ILE A 69 2.95 2.88 7.96
CA ILE A 69 4.20 3.09 8.70
C ILE A 69 3.94 3.02 10.20
N GLY A 70 4.62 2.08 10.86
CA GLY A 70 4.46 1.87 12.29
C GLY A 70 3.25 1.01 12.68
N GLY A 71 2.44 0.59 11.68
CA GLY A 71 1.21 -0.17 11.89
C GLY A 71 -0.02 0.72 12.04
N PHE A 72 -1.19 0.13 11.81
CA PHE A 72 -2.48 0.82 11.83
C PHE A 72 -3.32 0.46 13.07
N THR A 73 -3.37 -0.81 13.44
CA THR A 73 -4.19 -1.30 14.56
C THR A 73 -3.36 -1.69 15.78
N GLY A 74 -4.01 -1.74 16.93
CA GLY A 74 -3.41 -2.20 18.18
C GLY A 74 -2.86 -1.07 19.05
N LYS A 75 -1.74 -1.34 19.71
CA LYS A 75 -1.12 -0.38 20.66
C LYS A 75 -0.39 0.73 19.91
N LYS A 76 -0.19 1.85 20.59
CA LYS A 76 0.67 2.93 20.07
C LYS A 76 2.06 2.37 19.73
N THR A 77 2.54 2.72 18.56
CA THR A 77 3.85 2.32 18.06
C THR A 77 4.97 2.76 19.00
N SER A 78 5.90 1.85 19.29
CA SER A 78 7.13 2.20 20.01
C SER A 78 8.05 3.03 19.10
N ARG A 79 8.93 3.82 19.71
CA ARG A 79 9.90 4.65 19.00
C ARG A 79 10.75 3.80 18.03
N ASP A 80 11.25 2.67 18.51
CA ASP A 80 12.14 1.81 17.71
C ASP A 80 11.41 1.18 16.54
N LEU A 81 10.19 0.69 16.77
CA LEU A 81 9.36 0.13 15.68
C LEU A 81 9.04 1.20 14.64
N MET A 82 8.72 2.42 15.06
CA MET A 82 8.46 3.54 14.13
C MET A 82 9.70 3.84 13.27
N ILE A 83 10.87 3.97 13.89
CA ILE A 83 12.12 4.24 13.17
C ILE A 83 12.41 3.14 12.14
N ARG A 84 12.27 1.87 12.52
CA ARG A 84 12.52 0.76 11.60
C ARG A 84 11.48 0.68 10.49
N SER A 85 10.23 0.96 10.79
CA SER A 85 9.16 1.05 9.78
C SER A 85 9.45 2.15 8.76
N LEU A 86 9.83 3.34 9.21
CA LEU A 86 10.24 4.43 8.32
C LEU A 86 11.41 4.03 7.43
N GLN A 87 12.48 3.49 8.01
CA GLN A 87 13.65 3.04 7.25
C GLN A 87 13.30 1.99 6.19
N PHE A 88 12.44 1.04 6.55
CA PHE A 88 11.98 0.00 5.63
C PHE A 88 11.11 0.57 4.50
N MET A 89 10.18 1.45 4.84
CA MET A 89 9.23 2.01 3.87
C MET A 89 9.84 2.99 2.88
N LEU A 90 11.03 3.54 3.14
CA LEU A 90 11.75 4.41 2.19
C LEU A 90 11.97 3.75 0.82
N PHE A 91 12.01 2.43 0.78
CA PHE A 91 12.22 1.66 -0.46
C PHE A 91 10.92 1.19 -1.11
N HIS A 92 9.78 1.57 -0.55
CA HIS A 92 8.47 1.21 -1.11
C HIS A 92 7.94 2.30 -2.02
N PRO A 93 7.28 1.93 -3.13
CA PRO A 93 6.71 2.91 -4.07
C PRO A 93 5.64 3.81 -3.45
N ARG A 94 4.90 3.27 -2.49
CA ARG A 94 3.93 4.00 -1.68
C ARG A 94 4.45 4.15 -0.26
N PHE A 95 4.86 5.35 0.09
CA PHE A 95 5.31 5.73 1.43
C PHE A 95 4.18 6.49 2.15
N HIS A 96 3.58 5.94 3.17
CA HIS A 96 2.47 6.56 3.92
C HIS A 96 2.35 6.05 5.36
#